data_bfc9f6a786e0f193f69ed423d2cd5295
#
_entry.id   bfc9f6a786e0f193f69ed423d2cd5295
#
_cell.length_a   1.000
_cell.length_b   1.000
_cell.length_c   1.000
_cell.angle_alpha   90.00
_cell.angle_beta   90.00
_cell.angle_gamma   90.00
#
_symmetry.space_group_name_H-M   'P 1'
#
loop_
_entity.id
_entity.type
_entity.pdbx_description
1 polymer ?
#
loop_
_entity_poly.entity_id
_entity_poly.type
_entity_poly.pdbx_seq_one_letter_code
_entity_poly.pdbx_strand_id
1 'polypeptide(L)'
;MKILIADDSIVSRHLLEATLRKWGYDVMVACDGAEALGLLEGEDAPALIILDWMMPGMTGVEVCRRIRQRHSEPYIYILLLTSKSQKEDLIEGMEAGADDYITKPFDQNELQVRLRAGIRLVDLQTELLKAREELREQATHDSLTRLWNRSSIVSQLGRELARAARESRPLGVVIVDLDHFKLINDTYGHLAGDTVLREAAHRMQSSVRKYDSVGRYGGEEFLILFPGCCEADSYAQADRLRKTLAQTEISVNDKSLRVTASFGVTTAMPGDTWTVEALIRTADEALYMAKKSGRNRVAMRTYDSAALDASTEPAAVVVP
;
A
#
# COMPACT_ATOMS: atom_id res chain seq x y z
N MET A 1 -1.02 22.90 -14.28
CA MET A 1 -1.19 21.60 -14.95
C MET A 1 -0.27 21.55 -16.15
N LYS A 2 0.43 20.42 -16.37
CA LYS A 2 1.30 20.20 -17.54
C LYS A 2 0.52 19.55 -18.68
N ILE A 3 0.77 20.03 -19.91
CA ILE A 3 0.19 19.49 -21.14
C ILE A 3 1.33 19.18 -22.10
N LEU A 4 1.37 18.00 -22.68
CA LEU A 4 2.29 17.66 -23.76
C LEU A 4 1.64 17.93 -25.10
N ILE A 5 2.38 18.58 -26.00
CA ILE A 5 1.99 18.73 -27.42
C ILE A 5 2.98 17.91 -28.23
N ALA A 6 2.47 17.08 -29.14
CA ALA A 6 3.27 16.43 -30.16
C ALA A 6 2.68 16.72 -31.55
N ASP A 7 3.42 17.44 -32.37
CA ASP A 7 3.03 17.83 -33.72
C ASP A 7 4.33 18.03 -34.54
N ASP A 8 4.45 17.50 -35.75
CA ASP A 8 5.64 17.59 -36.57
C ASP A 8 5.81 18.99 -37.21
N SER A 9 4.70 19.72 -37.37
CA SER A 9 4.70 21.07 -37.90
C SER A 9 5.17 22.10 -36.87
N ILE A 10 6.31 22.73 -37.12
CA ILE A 10 6.85 23.79 -36.27
C ILE A 10 5.84 24.92 -36.04
N VAL A 11 5.11 25.32 -37.08
CA VAL A 11 4.12 26.41 -37.02
C VAL A 11 2.93 26.03 -36.14
N SER A 12 2.38 24.84 -36.34
CA SER A 12 1.26 24.31 -35.54
C SER A 12 1.65 24.19 -34.08
N ARG A 13 2.81 23.62 -33.82
CA ARG A 13 3.39 23.40 -32.49
C ARG A 13 3.57 24.70 -31.72
N HIS A 14 4.18 25.72 -32.35
CA HIS A 14 4.34 27.05 -31.72
C HIS A 14 3.03 27.76 -31.45
N LEU A 15 2.06 27.66 -32.37
CA LEU A 15 0.73 28.25 -32.18
C LEU A 15 0.00 27.62 -31.00
N LEU A 16 0.02 26.30 -30.88
CA LEU A 16 -0.57 25.55 -29.77
C LEU A 16 0.13 25.89 -28.46
N GLU A 17 1.46 25.88 -28.44
CA GLU A 17 2.25 26.23 -27.26
C GLU A 17 1.94 27.63 -26.76
N ALA A 18 1.95 28.65 -27.66
CA ALA A 18 1.64 30.02 -27.30
C ALA A 18 0.19 30.17 -26.77
N THR A 19 -0.75 29.45 -27.37
CA THR A 19 -2.17 29.46 -26.97
C THR A 19 -2.36 28.84 -25.59
N LEU A 20 -1.76 27.69 -25.33
CA LEU A 20 -1.87 26.99 -24.04
C LEU A 20 -1.17 27.75 -22.91
N ARG A 21 0.01 28.31 -23.19
CA ARG A 21 0.73 29.14 -22.22
C ARG A 21 -0.04 30.42 -21.88
N LYS A 22 -0.71 31.05 -22.87
CA LYS A 22 -1.63 32.17 -22.64
C LYS A 22 -2.79 31.83 -21.71
N TRP A 23 -3.26 30.57 -21.75
CA TRP A 23 -4.30 30.07 -20.85
C TRP A 23 -3.75 29.62 -19.48
N GLY A 24 -2.44 29.77 -19.22
CA GLY A 24 -1.81 29.48 -17.94
C GLY A 24 -1.37 28.01 -17.74
N TYR A 25 -1.30 27.22 -18.82
CA TYR A 25 -0.80 25.85 -18.75
C TYR A 25 0.72 25.81 -18.88
N ASP A 26 1.34 24.85 -18.20
CA ASP A 26 2.73 24.47 -18.40
C ASP A 26 2.79 23.50 -19.59
N VAL A 27 3.65 23.80 -20.59
CA VAL A 27 3.63 23.09 -21.87
C VAL A 27 4.98 22.42 -22.13
N MET A 28 4.91 21.12 -22.34
CA MET A 28 5.98 20.30 -22.88
C MET A 28 5.75 20.10 -24.38
N VAL A 29 6.80 20.00 -25.15
CA VAL A 29 6.72 19.95 -26.61
C VAL A 29 7.57 18.79 -27.13
N ALA A 30 6.98 18.01 -28.05
CA ALA A 30 7.65 16.96 -28.81
C ALA A 30 7.46 17.21 -30.31
N CYS A 31 8.43 16.84 -31.11
CA CYS A 31 8.41 17.00 -32.56
C CYS A 31 7.95 15.74 -33.30
N ASP A 32 7.87 14.61 -32.58
CA ASP A 32 7.40 13.34 -33.13
C ASP A 32 6.83 12.42 -32.02
N GLY A 33 6.27 11.29 -32.43
CA GLY A 33 5.65 10.33 -31.51
C GLY A 33 6.66 9.59 -30.62
N ALA A 34 7.89 9.44 -31.03
CA ALA A 34 8.92 8.76 -30.23
C ALA A 34 9.38 9.65 -29.08
N GLU A 35 9.62 10.93 -29.35
CA GLU A 35 9.94 11.94 -28.35
C GLU A 35 8.78 12.10 -27.37
N ALA A 36 7.53 12.13 -27.87
CA ALA A 36 6.35 12.19 -27.02
C ALA A 36 6.29 11.04 -26.01
N LEU A 37 6.53 9.80 -26.45
CA LEU A 37 6.57 8.64 -25.55
C LEU A 37 7.69 8.72 -24.53
N GLY A 38 8.87 9.21 -24.93
CA GLY A 38 10.01 9.40 -24.03
C GLY A 38 9.70 10.39 -22.89
N LEU A 39 8.99 11.48 -23.20
CA LEU A 39 8.57 12.47 -22.21
C LEU A 39 7.51 11.93 -21.24
N LEU A 40 6.73 10.93 -21.64
CA LEU A 40 5.73 10.26 -20.79
C LEU A 40 6.34 9.19 -19.85
N GLU A 41 7.62 8.85 -20.01
CA GLU A 41 8.34 7.91 -19.14
C GLU A 41 9.00 8.60 -17.93
N GLY A 42 9.08 9.94 -17.94
CA GLY A 42 9.69 10.72 -16.87
C GLY A 42 8.83 10.79 -15.59
N GLU A 43 9.48 11.05 -14.45
CA GLU A 43 8.79 11.25 -13.15
C GLU A 43 7.78 12.41 -13.19
N ASP A 44 7.95 13.32 -14.16
CA ASP A 44 7.17 14.55 -14.31
C ASP A 44 6.22 14.48 -15.52
N ALA A 45 5.81 13.27 -15.90
CA ALA A 45 4.97 13.00 -17.05
C ALA A 45 3.64 13.78 -16.98
N PRO A 46 3.21 14.43 -18.09
CA PRO A 46 1.96 15.15 -18.15
C PRO A 46 0.77 14.19 -18.20
N ALA A 47 -0.32 14.55 -17.52
CA ALA A 47 -1.56 13.76 -17.53
C ALA A 47 -2.51 14.11 -18.69
N LEU A 48 -2.12 15.06 -19.56
CA LEU A 48 -2.86 15.44 -20.76
C LEU A 48 -1.92 15.62 -21.93
N ILE A 49 -2.25 15.01 -23.06
CA ILE A 49 -1.46 15.10 -24.29
C ILE A 49 -2.34 15.49 -25.47
N ILE A 50 -1.82 16.39 -26.29
CA ILE A 50 -2.40 16.77 -27.59
C ILE A 50 -1.48 16.18 -28.67
N LEU A 51 -1.98 15.24 -29.46
CA LEU A 51 -1.21 14.53 -30.48
C LEU A 51 -1.70 14.90 -31.86
N ASP A 52 -0.80 15.28 -32.75
CA ASP A 52 -1.12 15.26 -34.16
C ASP A 52 -1.28 13.82 -34.66
N TRP A 53 -2.28 13.60 -35.50
CA TRP A 53 -2.53 12.31 -36.12
C TRP A 53 -1.36 11.83 -36.97
N MET A 54 -0.87 12.72 -37.83
CA MET A 54 0.18 12.44 -38.81
C MET A 54 1.51 12.99 -38.33
N MET A 55 2.40 12.13 -37.86
CA MET A 55 3.78 12.46 -37.52
C MET A 55 4.74 11.48 -38.20
N PRO A 56 5.97 11.91 -38.55
CA PRO A 56 6.94 11.02 -39.16
C PRO A 56 7.40 9.93 -38.16
N GLY A 57 7.64 8.74 -38.68
CA GLY A 57 8.12 7.61 -37.91
C GLY A 57 7.06 6.91 -37.06
N MET A 58 6.28 7.65 -36.28
CA MET A 58 5.21 7.10 -35.43
C MET A 58 4.01 8.04 -35.43
N THR A 59 2.87 7.54 -35.87
CA THR A 59 1.60 8.29 -35.92
C THR A 59 1.04 8.53 -34.51
N GLY A 60 0.20 9.57 -34.35
CA GLY A 60 -0.50 9.82 -33.10
C GLY A 60 -1.37 8.63 -32.64
N VAL A 61 -1.98 7.92 -33.58
CA VAL A 61 -2.76 6.71 -33.31
C VAL A 61 -1.90 5.58 -32.75
N GLU A 62 -0.69 5.40 -33.26
CA GLU A 62 0.26 4.43 -32.71
C GLU A 62 0.75 4.82 -31.31
N VAL A 63 0.96 6.12 -31.05
CA VAL A 63 1.27 6.64 -29.73
C VAL A 63 0.12 6.33 -28.77
N CYS A 64 -1.14 6.58 -29.14
CA CYS A 64 -2.32 6.23 -28.34
C CYS A 64 -2.31 4.75 -27.94
N ARG A 65 -2.15 3.85 -28.93
CA ARG A 65 -2.12 2.40 -28.66
C ARG A 65 -1.05 2.01 -27.67
N ARG A 66 0.16 2.58 -27.79
CA ARG A 66 1.28 2.30 -26.86
C ARG A 66 1.03 2.83 -25.46
N ILE A 67 0.46 4.01 -25.32
CA ILE A 67 0.08 4.55 -24.01
C ILE A 67 -0.94 3.62 -23.33
N ARG A 68 -1.98 3.20 -24.03
CA ARG A 68 -3.04 2.34 -23.46
C ARG A 68 -2.57 0.92 -23.16
N GLN A 69 -1.61 0.37 -23.92
CA GLN A 69 -1.03 -0.94 -23.64
C GLN A 69 -0.19 -0.99 -22.37
N ARG A 70 0.34 0.12 -21.90
CA ARG A 70 1.19 0.18 -20.70
C ARG A 70 0.43 0.07 -19.38
N HIS A 71 -0.92 0.10 -19.39
CA HIS A 71 -1.76 0.04 -18.18
C HIS A 71 -1.25 0.94 -17.04
N SER A 72 -0.74 2.12 -17.37
CA SER A 72 -0.11 3.00 -16.39
C SER A 72 -1.16 3.86 -15.68
N GLU A 73 -1.26 3.75 -14.37
CA GLU A 73 -1.74 4.84 -13.53
C GLU A 73 -0.56 5.82 -13.32
N PRO A 74 -0.74 7.14 -13.43
CA PRO A 74 -2.02 7.86 -13.58
C PRO A 74 -2.54 7.84 -15.02
N TYR A 75 -3.86 8.06 -15.17
CA TYR A 75 -4.53 8.15 -16.45
C TYR A 75 -4.04 9.35 -17.27
N ILE A 76 -3.76 9.13 -18.55
CA ILE A 76 -3.36 10.17 -19.50
C ILE A 76 -4.53 10.45 -20.45
N TYR A 77 -5.05 11.67 -20.43
CA TYR A 77 -6.06 12.11 -21.40
C TYR A 77 -5.40 12.44 -22.74
N ILE A 78 -5.90 11.84 -23.81
CA ILE A 78 -5.35 11.97 -25.16
C ILE A 78 -6.33 12.67 -26.07
N LEU A 79 -5.94 13.85 -26.57
CA LEU A 79 -6.67 14.61 -27.57
C LEU A 79 -5.95 14.52 -28.92
N LEU A 80 -6.56 13.91 -29.92
CA LEU A 80 -6.01 13.82 -31.27
C LEU A 80 -6.35 15.07 -32.10
N LEU A 81 -5.37 15.62 -32.80
CA LEU A 81 -5.59 16.62 -33.84
C LEU A 81 -5.52 15.93 -35.19
N THR A 82 -6.50 16.10 -36.04
CA THR A 82 -6.57 15.40 -37.32
C THR A 82 -7.01 16.31 -38.48
N SER A 83 -6.40 16.14 -39.62
CA SER A 83 -6.91 16.74 -40.90
C SER A 83 -7.90 15.82 -41.60
N LYS A 84 -8.11 14.62 -41.08
CA LYS A 84 -9.04 13.62 -41.61
C LYS A 84 -10.45 13.88 -41.08
N SER A 85 -11.38 13.93 -41.97
CA SER A 85 -12.79 14.20 -41.67
C SER A 85 -13.72 13.00 -41.99
N GLN A 86 -13.13 11.90 -42.48
CA GLN A 86 -13.91 10.70 -42.80
C GLN A 86 -14.24 9.96 -41.49
N LYS A 87 -15.45 9.41 -41.45
CA LYS A 87 -15.98 8.75 -40.26
C LYS A 87 -15.14 7.53 -39.81
N GLU A 88 -14.60 6.82 -40.80
CA GLU A 88 -13.74 5.64 -40.59
C GLU A 88 -12.43 6.00 -39.84
N ASP A 89 -11.80 7.10 -40.22
CA ASP A 89 -10.57 7.58 -39.57
C ASP A 89 -10.82 7.99 -38.12
N LEU A 90 -11.95 8.67 -37.86
CA LEU A 90 -12.31 9.08 -36.50
C LEU A 90 -12.56 7.87 -35.59
N ILE A 91 -13.19 6.82 -36.12
CA ILE A 91 -13.38 5.56 -35.38
C ILE A 91 -12.03 4.92 -35.05
N GLU A 92 -11.08 4.88 -35.99
CA GLU A 92 -9.75 4.33 -35.75
C GLU A 92 -9.03 5.02 -34.61
N GLY A 93 -9.08 6.36 -34.53
CA GLY A 93 -8.47 7.12 -33.46
C GLY A 93 -9.06 6.81 -32.08
N MET A 94 -10.38 6.71 -32.01
CA MET A 94 -11.09 6.37 -30.77
C MET A 94 -10.84 4.92 -30.35
N GLU A 95 -10.85 3.97 -31.28
CA GLU A 95 -10.52 2.56 -31.01
C GLU A 95 -9.06 2.37 -30.60
N ALA A 96 -8.15 3.24 -31.05
CA ALA A 96 -6.77 3.25 -30.61
C ALA A 96 -6.61 3.75 -29.15
N GLY A 97 -7.68 4.30 -28.57
CA GLY A 97 -7.70 4.74 -27.19
C GLY A 97 -7.54 6.25 -26.97
N ALA A 98 -7.76 7.08 -28.00
CA ALA A 98 -7.93 8.50 -27.80
C ALA A 98 -9.22 8.80 -27.01
N ASP A 99 -9.19 9.84 -26.18
CA ASP A 99 -10.37 10.25 -25.40
C ASP A 99 -11.25 11.22 -26.18
N ASP A 100 -10.63 12.00 -27.07
CA ASP A 100 -11.33 12.96 -27.91
C ASP A 100 -10.47 13.32 -29.13
N TYR A 101 -11.07 14.00 -30.08
CA TYR A 101 -10.38 14.49 -31.29
C TYR A 101 -10.86 15.88 -31.68
N ILE A 102 -10.04 16.61 -32.43
CA ILE A 102 -10.37 17.90 -33.07
C ILE A 102 -9.88 17.87 -34.52
N THR A 103 -10.72 18.31 -35.41
CA THR A 103 -10.38 18.43 -36.85
C THR A 103 -9.66 19.75 -37.15
N LYS A 104 -8.55 19.71 -37.90
CA LYS A 104 -7.83 20.88 -38.38
C LYS A 104 -8.52 21.42 -39.68
N PRO A 105 -8.68 22.75 -39.85
CA PRO A 105 -8.34 23.81 -38.90
C PRO A 105 -9.39 23.91 -37.79
N PHE A 106 -8.95 24.11 -36.55
CA PHE A 106 -9.83 24.19 -35.38
C PHE A 106 -9.96 25.59 -34.81
N ASP A 107 -11.07 25.87 -34.19
CA ASP A 107 -11.29 27.10 -33.41
C ASP A 107 -10.68 27.00 -32.02
N GLN A 108 -10.10 28.12 -31.53
CA GLN A 108 -9.50 28.16 -30.20
C GLN A 108 -10.50 27.86 -29.06
N ASN A 109 -11.78 28.26 -29.25
CA ASN A 109 -12.82 27.98 -28.24
C ASN A 109 -13.16 26.48 -28.21
N GLU A 110 -13.19 25.82 -29.36
CA GLU A 110 -13.39 24.37 -29.44
C GLU A 110 -12.27 23.64 -28.69
N LEU A 111 -11.01 23.98 -28.98
CA LEU A 111 -9.86 23.43 -28.27
C LEU A 111 -9.96 23.65 -26.76
N GLN A 112 -10.33 24.87 -26.34
CA GLN A 112 -10.45 25.20 -24.92
C GLN A 112 -11.55 24.39 -24.22
N VAL A 113 -12.71 24.20 -24.86
CA VAL A 113 -13.81 23.39 -24.30
C VAL A 113 -13.39 21.93 -24.12
N ARG A 114 -12.75 21.33 -25.14
CA ARG A 114 -12.28 19.96 -25.07
C ARG A 114 -11.19 19.75 -24.04
N LEU A 115 -10.24 20.67 -23.95
CA LEU A 115 -9.21 20.64 -22.93
C LEU A 115 -9.79 20.74 -21.52
N ARG A 116 -10.76 21.61 -21.28
CA ARG A 116 -11.45 21.70 -19.99
C ARG A 116 -12.16 20.41 -19.62
N ALA A 117 -12.78 19.73 -20.61
CA ALA A 117 -13.39 18.43 -20.38
C ALA A 117 -12.35 17.37 -20.02
N GLY A 118 -11.21 17.32 -20.73
CA GLY A 118 -10.11 16.43 -20.43
C GLY A 118 -9.48 16.69 -19.05
N ILE A 119 -9.23 17.95 -18.72
CA ILE A 119 -8.71 18.35 -17.40
C ILE A 119 -9.64 17.86 -16.29
N ARG A 120 -10.94 18.10 -16.43
CA ARG A 120 -11.93 17.67 -15.45
C ARG A 120 -11.94 16.15 -15.27
N LEU A 121 -11.76 15.40 -16.36
CA LEU A 121 -11.69 13.94 -16.32
C LEU A 121 -10.44 13.47 -15.56
N VAL A 122 -9.26 14.06 -15.83
CA VAL A 122 -8.00 13.77 -15.14
C VAL A 122 -8.11 14.10 -13.64
N ASP A 123 -8.70 15.24 -13.28
CA ASP A 123 -8.89 15.65 -11.90
C ASP A 123 -9.79 14.65 -11.16
N LEU A 124 -10.95 14.29 -11.75
CA LEU A 124 -11.87 13.30 -11.17
C LEU A 124 -11.21 11.93 -11.00
N GLN A 125 -10.41 11.49 -11.97
CA GLN A 125 -9.68 10.22 -11.89
C GLN A 125 -8.64 10.27 -10.75
N THR A 126 -7.95 11.38 -10.60
CA THR A 126 -6.97 11.59 -9.54
C THR A 126 -7.64 11.59 -8.16
N GLU A 127 -8.78 12.26 -8.02
CA GLU A 127 -9.55 12.24 -6.78
C GLU A 127 -10.07 10.84 -6.44
N LEU A 128 -10.55 10.10 -7.44
CA LEU A 128 -11.00 8.71 -7.27
C LEU A 128 -9.88 7.81 -6.77
N LEU A 129 -8.68 7.91 -7.36
CA LEU A 129 -7.51 7.13 -6.94
C LEU A 129 -7.09 7.47 -5.51
N LYS A 130 -7.08 8.75 -5.14
CA LYS A 130 -6.81 9.19 -3.75
C LYS A 130 -7.83 8.64 -2.77
N ALA A 131 -9.12 8.81 -3.07
CA ALA A 131 -10.20 8.30 -2.22
C ALA A 131 -10.13 6.78 -2.07
N ARG A 132 -9.83 6.04 -3.14
CA ARG A 132 -9.62 4.58 -3.10
C ARG A 132 -8.46 4.19 -2.19
N GLU A 133 -7.33 4.90 -2.26
CA GLU A 133 -6.17 4.58 -1.41
C GLU A 133 -6.44 4.94 0.06
N GLU A 134 -7.10 6.06 0.34
CA GLU A 134 -7.53 6.42 1.69
C GLU A 134 -8.48 5.36 2.29
N LEU A 135 -9.46 4.91 1.50
CA LEU A 135 -10.37 3.83 1.93
C LEU A 135 -9.62 2.51 2.17
N ARG A 136 -8.64 2.20 1.33
CA ARG A 136 -7.78 1.03 1.49
C ARG A 136 -6.96 1.10 2.77
N GLU A 137 -6.33 2.25 3.04
CA GLU A 137 -5.60 2.48 4.29
C GLU A 137 -6.51 2.33 5.51
N GLN A 138 -7.70 2.95 5.49
CA GLN A 138 -8.68 2.82 6.58
C GLN A 138 -9.16 1.38 6.78
N ALA A 139 -9.36 0.63 5.70
CA ALA A 139 -9.78 -0.77 5.77
C ALA A 139 -8.67 -1.72 6.25
N THR A 140 -7.40 -1.37 6.04
CA THR A 140 -6.27 -2.28 6.27
C THR A 140 -5.38 -1.90 7.46
N HIS A 141 -5.38 -0.64 7.88
CA HIS A 141 -4.50 -0.15 8.95
C HIS A 141 -5.29 0.33 10.17
N ASP A 142 -4.64 0.28 11.32
CA ASP A 142 -5.14 0.84 12.56
C ASP A 142 -5.01 2.38 12.54
N SER A 143 -6.09 3.10 12.83
CA SER A 143 -6.13 4.56 12.72
C SER A 143 -5.18 5.29 13.67
N LEU A 144 -4.87 4.69 14.83
CA LEU A 144 -4.00 5.29 15.84
C LEU A 144 -2.52 5.04 15.54
N THR A 145 -2.16 3.78 15.25
CA THR A 145 -0.77 3.32 15.16
C THR A 145 -0.24 3.26 13.73
N ARG A 146 -1.12 3.30 12.72
CA ARG A 146 -0.81 3.12 11.29
C ARG A 146 -0.20 1.76 10.93
N LEU A 147 -0.16 0.83 11.86
CA LEU A 147 0.19 -0.57 11.61
C LEU A 147 -0.98 -1.31 10.95
N TRP A 148 -0.76 -2.53 10.44
CA TRP A 148 -1.86 -3.38 10.02
C TRP A 148 -2.89 -3.50 11.14
N ASN A 149 -4.19 -3.36 10.81
CA ASN A 149 -5.25 -3.64 11.78
C ASN A 149 -5.39 -5.16 12.01
N ARG A 150 -6.21 -5.55 12.97
CA ARG A 150 -6.40 -6.95 13.36
C ARG A 150 -6.77 -7.86 12.19
N SER A 151 -7.73 -7.47 11.37
CA SER A 151 -8.19 -8.31 10.25
C SER A 151 -7.10 -8.49 9.20
N SER A 152 -6.36 -7.44 8.91
CA SER A 152 -5.29 -7.44 7.90
C SER A 152 -4.08 -8.25 8.34
N ILE A 153 -3.64 -8.11 9.60
CA ILE A 153 -2.47 -8.87 10.08
C ILE A 153 -2.78 -10.37 10.21
N VAL A 154 -4.01 -10.73 10.60
CA VAL A 154 -4.44 -12.14 10.62
C VAL A 154 -4.54 -12.71 9.21
N SER A 155 -5.07 -11.95 8.25
CA SER A 155 -5.07 -12.34 6.83
C SER A 155 -3.65 -12.50 6.28
N GLN A 156 -2.72 -11.59 6.66
CA GLN A 156 -1.32 -11.69 6.31
C GLN A 156 -0.66 -12.95 6.89
N LEU A 157 -0.96 -13.28 8.16
CA LEU A 157 -0.50 -14.53 8.78
C LEU A 157 -0.94 -15.76 7.96
N GLY A 158 -2.20 -15.80 7.50
CA GLY A 158 -2.69 -16.89 6.65
C GLY A 158 -1.92 -17.00 5.33
N ARG A 159 -1.63 -15.88 4.68
CA ARG A 159 -0.84 -15.85 3.44
C ARG A 159 0.60 -16.31 3.65
N GLU A 160 1.25 -15.81 4.70
CA GLU A 160 2.63 -16.19 5.02
C GLU A 160 2.74 -17.66 5.49
N LEU A 161 1.74 -18.18 6.19
CA LEU A 161 1.69 -19.60 6.55
C LEU A 161 1.59 -20.50 5.31
N ALA A 162 0.70 -20.16 4.39
CA ALA A 162 0.58 -20.91 3.12
C ALA A 162 1.85 -20.80 2.28
N ARG A 163 2.52 -19.66 2.30
CA ARG A 163 3.80 -19.47 1.61
C ARG A 163 4.91 -20.28 2.27
N ALA A 164 5.03 -20.23 3.60
CA ALA A 164 6.01 -20.99 4.39
C ALA A 164 5.90 -22.49 4.12
N ALA A 165 4.68 -23.03 4.08
CA ALA A 165 4.43 -24.43 3.75
C ALA A 165 4.90 -24.79 2.33
N ARG A 166 4.59 -23.96 1.32
CA ARG A 166 4.99 -24.18 -0.07
C ARG A 166 6.50 -24.09 -0.29
N GLU A 167 7.16 -23.13 0.38
CA GLU A 167 8.60 -22.86 0.24
C GLU A 167 9.45 -23.69 1.21
N SER A 168 8.82 -24.50 2.08
CA SER A 168 9.48 -25.26 3.15
C SER A 168 10.37 -24.37 4.02
N ARG A 169 9.84 -23.22 4.43
CA ARG A 169 10.52 -22.25 5.29
C ARG A 169 9.79 -22.08 6.62
N PRO A 170 10.51 -21.77 7.72
CA PRO A 170 9.86 -21.50 8.99
C PRO A 170 9.14 -20.13 8.96
N LEU A 171 8.17 -19.97 9.87
CA LEU A 171 7.46 -18.71 10.10
C LEU A 171 7.36 -18.45 11.61
N GLY A 172 8.05 -17.43 12.09
CA GLY A 172 7.92 -16.94 13.47
C GLY A 172 6.67 -16.09 13.63
N VAL A 173 5.94 -16.32 14.73
CA VAL A 173 4.74 -15.58 15.12
C VAL A 173 4.89 -15.10 16.53
N VAL A 174 4.68 -13.81 16.78
CA VAL A 174 4.88 -13.17 18.08
C VAL A 174 3.67 -12.35 18.46
N ILE A 175 3.11 -12.60 19.63
CA ILE A 175 2.13 -11.71 20.26
C ILE A 175 2.87 -10.87 21.32
N VAL A 176 2.63 -9.57 21.27
CA VAL A 176 3.23 -8.58 22.17
C VAL A 176 2.13 -7.87 22.93
N ASP A 177 2.36 -7.61 24.21
CA ASP A 177 1.43 -6.83 25.05
C ASP A 177 2.23 -5.83 25.90
N LEU A 178 1.78 -4.57 25.90
CA LEU A 178 2.42 -3.51 26.70
C LEU A 178 2.13 -3.71 28.18
N ASP A 179 3.17 -3.88 28.95
CA ASP A 179 3.07 -4.14 30.40
C ASP A 179 2.44 -2.95 31.12
N HIS A 180 1.43 -3.23 31.97
CA HIS A 180 0.76 -2.22 32.80
C HIS A 180 0.12 -1.06 32.02
N PHE A 181 -0.28 -1.26 30.77
CA PHE A 181 -0.84 -0.20 29.93
C PHE A 181 -2.09 0.44 30.53
N LYS A 182 -2.97 -0.36 31.16
CA LYS A 182 -4.13 0.16 31.87
C LYS A 182 -3.73 1.15 32.97
N LEU A 183 -2.66 0.89 33.73
CA LEU A 183 -2.18 1.80 34.76
C LEU A 183 -1.70 3.13 34.17
N ILE A 184 -1.12 3.11 32.98
CA ILE A 184 -0.71 4.32 32.25
C ILE A 184 -1.96 5.14 31.92
N ASN A 185 -3.00 4.52 31.38
CA ASN A 185 -4.28 5.20 31.08
C ASN A 185 -4.93 5.77 32.34
N ASP A 186 -4.99 4.98 33.41
CA ASP A 186 -5.63 5.39 34.67
C ASP A 186 -4.87 6.54 35.36
N THR A 187 -3.53 6.61 35.19
CA THR A 187 -2.68 7.61 35.84
C THR A 187 -2.51 8.89 35.02
N TYR A 188 -2.37 8.77 33.69
CA TYR A 188 -2.00 9.87 32.81
C TYR A 188 -3.06 10.22 31.76
N GLY A 189 -4.17 9.47 31.74
CA GLY A 189 -5.29 9.65 30.81
C GLY A 189 -5.09 8.94 29.47
N HIS A 190 -6.17 8.75 28.74
CA HIS A 190 -6.19 8.01 27.47
C HIS A 190 -5.31 8.65 26.37
N LEU A 191 -5.18 9.96 26.34
CA LEU A 191 -4.29 10.64 25.38
C LEU A 191 -2.79 10.28 25.60
N ALA A 192 -2.41 10.05 26.86
CA ALA A 192 -1.09 9.56 27.21
C ALA A 192 -0.89 8.11 26.72
N GLY A 193 -1.88 7.25 26.92
CA GLY A 193 -1.89 5.89 26.39
C GLY A 193 -1.80 5.85 24.86
N ASP A 194 -2.54 6.72 24.17
CA ASP A 194 -2.45 6.85 22.72
C ASP A 194 -1.06 7.23 22.24
N THR A 195 -0.37 8.12 22.96
CA THR A 195 1.02 8.50 22.67
C THR A 195 1.97 7.32 22.87
N VAL A 196 1.78 6.55 23.94
CA VAL A 196 2.55 5.33 24.22
C VAL A 196 2.33 4.29 23.12
N LEU A 197 1.09 4.08 22.68
CA LEU A 197 0.78 3.13 21.59
C LEU A 197 1.42 3.53 20.27
N ARG A 198 1.36 4.82 19.89
CA ARG A 198 2.01 5.32 18.67
C ARG A 198 3.52 5.12 18.72
N GLU A 199 4.15 5.45 19.83
CA GLU A 199 5.60 5.34 19.98
C GLU A 199 6.04 3.86 20.01
N ALA A 200 5.32 3.00 20.71
CA ALA A 200 5.59 1.56 20.71
C ALA A 200 5.47 0.96 19.31
N ALA A 201 4.42 1.32 18.58
CA ALA A 201 4.20 0.91 17.21
C ALA A 201 5.34 1.38 16.28
N HIS A 202 5.73 2.64 16.38
CA HIS A 202 6.85 3.21 15.61
C HIS A 202 8.16 2.49 15.88
N ARG A 203 8.49 2.22 17.14
CA ARG A 203 9.70 1.48 17.52
C ARG A 203 9.70 0.05 16.99
N MET A 204 8.57 -0.65 17.09
CA MET A 204 8.45 -1.99 16.53
C MET A 204 8.63 -1.97 15.01
N GLN A 205 7.91 -1.10 14.30
CA GLN A 205 7.97 -1.01 12.84
C GLN A 205 9.38 -0.63 12.33
N SER A 206 10.07 0.28 12.99
CA SER A 206 11.42 0.71 12.59
C SER A 206 12.50 -0.32 12.94
N SER A 207 12.20 -1.27 13.82
CA SER A 207 13.15 -2.30 14.28
C SER A 207 13.00 -3.65 13.58
N VAL A 208 11.98 -3.84 12.75
CA VAL A 208 11.78 -5.06 11.95
C VAL A 208 12.28 -4.87 10.51
N ARG A 209 12.45 -5.97 9.79
CA ARG A 209 12.87 -5.97 8.38
C ARG A 209 11.69 -5.58 7.48
N LYS A 210 11.98 -5.14 6.25
CA LYS A 210 10.96 -4.72 5.28
C LYS A 210 9.92 -5.80 4.94
N TYR A 211 10.29 -7.07 5.05
CA TYR A 211 9.41 -8.21 4.77
C TYR A 211 8.76 -8.81 6.03
N ASP A 212 9.13 -8.33 7.22
CA ASP A 212 8.41 -8.65 8.45
C ASP A 212 7.12 -7.82 8.51
N SER A 213 6.12 -8.32 9.21
CA SER A 213 4.84 -7.63 9.33
C SER A 213 4.53 -7.34 10.79
N VAL A 214 4.05 -6.14 11.08
CA VAL A 214 3.60 -5.71 12.40
C VAL A 214 2.18 -5.20 12.30
N GLY A 215 1.30 -5.66 13.19
CA GLY A 215 -0.10 -5.22 13.25
C GLY A 215 -0.57 -5.04 14.68
N ARG A 216 -1.53 -4.12 14.87
CA ARG A 216 -2.24 -3.98 16.13
C ARG A 216 -3.33 -5.03 16.20
N TYR A 217 -3.19 -5.97 17.14
CA TYR A 217 -4.09 -7.12 17.28
C TYR A 217 -5.27 -6.87 18.22
N GLY A 218 -5.04 -6.07 19.28
CA GLY A 218 -6.01 -5.70 20.29
C GLY A 218 -5.79 -4.28 20.80
N GLY A 219 -6.32 -3.92 21.95
CA GLY A 219 -6.16 -2.61 22.56
C GLY A 219 -4.69 -2.20 22.73
N GLU A 220 -3.94 -2.99 23.47
CA GLU A 220 -2.51 -2.82 23.77
C GLU A 220 -1.65 -3.98 23.23
N GLU A 221 -2.26 -4.83 22.39
CA GLU A 221 -1.65 -6.03 21.86
C GLU A 221 -1.24 -5.86 20.39
N PHE A 222 -0.09 -6.42 20.04
CA PHE A 222 0.46 -6.41 18.70
C PHE A 222 0.77 -7.83 18.24
N LEU A 223 0.62 -8.09 16.94
CA LEU A 223 1.00 -9.33 16.29
C LEU A 223 2.12 -9.04 15.30
N ILE A 224 3.21 -9.82 15.40
CA ILE A 224 4.39 -9.67 14.54
C ILE A 224 4.66 -10.99 13.83
N LEU A 225 4.98 -10.92 12.55
CA LEU A 225 5.29 -12.06 11.69
C LEU A 225 6.73 -11.95 11.21
N PHE A 226 7.50 -13.03 11.37
CA PHE A 226 8.90 -13.14 10.94
C PHE A 226 9.04 -14.27 9.91
N PRO A 227 8.79 -14.01 8.60
CA PRO A 227 8.97 -14.99 7.56
C PRO A 227 10.41 -15.47 7.47
N GLY A 228 10.61 -16.80 7.38
CA GLY A 228 11.92 -17.42 7.25
C GLY A 228 12.74 -17.47 8.57
N CYS A 229 12.18 -17.10 9.71
CA CYS A 229 12.86 -17.19 10.99
C CYS A 229 12.54 -18.51 11.71
N CYS A 230 13.57 -19.25 12.07
CA CYS A 230 13.47 -20.42 12.95
C CYS A 230 13.18 -19.99 14.40
N GLU A 231 13.03 -20.94 15.31
CA GLU A 231 12.76 -20.68 16.73
C GLU A 231 13.78 -19.75 17.37
N ALA A 232 15.08 -20.05 17.20
CA ALA A 232 16.15 -19.26 17.77
C ALA A 232 16.17 -17.81 17.22
N ASP A 233 15.96 -17.66 15.91
CA ASP A 233 15.90 -16.37 15.25
C ASP A 233 14.68 -15.56 15.69
N SER A 234 13.51 -16.20 15.79
CA SER A 234 12.27 -15.58 16.24
C SER A 234 12.38 -15.08 17.67
N TYR A 235 12.97 -15.88 18.55
CA TYR A 235 13.26 -15.48 19.93
C TYR A 235 14.23 -14.31 19.99
N ALA A 236 15.34 -14.36 19.26
CA ALA A 236 16.35 -13.31 19.24
C ALA A 236 15.77 -11.97 18.71
N GLN A 237 14.94 -12.02 17.66
CA GLN A 237 14.25 -10.85 17.12
C GLN A 237 13.27 -10.27 18.14
N ALA A 238 12.48 -11.12 18.81
CA ALA A 238 11.53 -10.69 19.84
C ALA A 238 12.27 -10.05 21.04
N ASP A 239 13.40 -10.61 21.49
CA ASP A 239 14.19 -10.03 22.60
C ASP A 239 14.85 -8.71 22.21
N ARG A 240 15.27 -8.56 20.94
CA ARG A 240 15.75 -7.29 20.42
C ARG A 240 14.66 -6.22 20.46
N LEU A 241 13.45 -6.53 20.01
CA LEU A 241 12.31 -5.61 20.07
C LEU A 241 11.95 -5.24 21.50
N ARG A 242 11.92 -6.20 22.42
CA ARG A 242 11.70 -5.98 23.85
C ARG A 242 12.71 -4.98 24.42
N LYS A 243 13.99 -5.18 24.13
CA LYS A 243 15.05 -4.27 24.56
C LYS A 243 14.87 -2.87 23.99
N THR A 244 14.58 -2.74 22.69
CA THR A 244 14.32 -1.45 22.02
C THR A 244 13.15 -0.71 22.68
N LEU A 245 12.06 -1.39 23.01
CA LEU A 245 10.93 -0.77 23.70
C LEU A 245 11.29 -0.28 25.10
N ALA A 246 12.08 -1.06 25.85
CA ALA A 246 12.42 -0.78 27.24
C ALA A 246 13.54 0.25 27.42
N GLN A 247 14.39 0.47 26.42
CA GLN A 247 15.60 1.29 26.53
C GLN A 247 15.34 2.78 26.58
N THR A 248 14.36 3.27 25.84
CA THR A 248 14.13 4.71 25.68
C THR A 248 12.80 5.10 26.32
N GLU A 249 12.85 6.15 27.13
CA GLU A 249 11.65 6.73 27.71
C GLU A 249 10.76 7.38 26.63
N ILE A 250 9.47 7.35 26.88
CA ILE A 250 8.45 7.99 26.02
C ILE A 250 8.05 9.29 26.69
N SER A 251 8.22 10.41 25.97
CA SER A 251 7.79 11.72 26.47
C SER A 251 6.26 11.86 26.34
N VAL A 252 5.61 12.08 27.48
CA VAL A 252 4.15 12.26 27.56
C VAL A 252 3.87 13.42 28.53
N ASN A 253 3.25 14.51 28.08
CA ASN A 253 2.88 15.68 28.91
C ASN A 253 4.03 16.14 29.83
N ASP A 254 5.20 16.42 29.26
CA ASP A 254 6.42 16.83 29.97
C ASP A 254 6.97 15.83 31.00
N LYS A 255 6.49 14.59 30.97
CA LYS A 255 7.00 13.49 31.78
C LYS A 255 7.60 12.40 30.89
N SER A 256 8.67 11.77 31.39
CA SER A 256 9.28 10.63 30.73
C SER A 256 8.77 9.32 31.36
N LEU A 257 8.17 8.48 30.53
CA LEU A 257 7.61 7.18 30.95
C LEU A 257 8.46 6.05 30.37
N ARG A 258 8.89 5.13 31.23
CA ARG A 258 9.49 3.88 30.78
C ARG A 258 8.40 2.84 30.57
N VAL A 259 8.29 2.35 29.37
CA VAL A 259 7.30 1.34 28.96
C VAL A 259 8.01 0.04 28.64
N THR A 260 7.50 -1.07 29.15
CA THR A 260 7.98 -2.41 28.83
C THR A 260 6.87 -3.22 28.17
N ALA A 261 7.23 -4.32 27.53
CA ALA A 261 6.28 -5.24 26.93
C ALA A 261 6.68 -6.69 27.17
N SER A 262 5.70 -7.56 27.26
CA SER A 262 5.86 -9.01 27.31
C SER A 262 5.61 -9.59 25.92
N PHE A 263 6.38 -10.63 25.56
CA PHE A 263 6.39 -11.24 24.23
C PHE A 263 6.13 -12.73 24.34
N GLY A 264 5.14 -13.23 23.60
CA GLY A 264 4.90 -14.65 23.41
C GLY A 264 5.26 -15.07 22.01
N VAL A 265 6.16 -16.02 21.86
CA VAL A 265 6.71 -16.45 20.58
C VAL A 265 6.33 -17.89 20.30
N THR A 266 5.95 -18.18 19.06
CA THR A 266 5.87 -19.52 18.48
C THR A 266 6.41 -19.52 17.07
N THR A 267 6.71 -20.71 16.54
CA THR A 267 7.25 -20.83 15.18
C THR A 267 6.62 -22.04 14.48
N ALA A 268 6.05 -21.82 13.30
CA ALA A 268 5.67 -22.89 12.41
C ALA A 268 6.92 -23.40 11.69
N MET A 269 7.28 -24.66 11.93
CA MET A 269 8.40 -25.30 11.25
C MET A 269 7.95 -26.01 9.98
N PRO A 270 8.84 -26.19 8.99
CA PRO A 270 8.53 -26.98 7.79
C PRO A 270 8.08 -28.40 8.15
N GLY A 271 6.97 -28.82 7.58
CA GLY A 271 6.39 -30.14 7.84
C GLY A 271 5.32 -30.19 8.92
N ASP A 272 5.18 -29.13 9.73
CA ASP A 272 4.11 -29.02 10.70
C ASP A 272 2.77 -28.67 10.03
N THR A 273 1.68 -29.20 10.58
CA THR A 273 0.31 -28.82 10.18
C THR A 273 -0.25 -27.78 11.13
N TRP A 274 -0.09 -26.51 10.73
CA TRP A 274 -0.58 -25.39 11.52
C TRP A 274 -1.84 -24.76 10.92
N THR A 275 -2.75 -24.34 11.79
CA THR A 275 -3.78 -23.34 11.46
C THR A 275 -3.39 -21.98 12.02
N VAL A 276 -3.98 -20.93 11.45
CA VAL A 276 -3.78 -19.55 11.93
C VAL A 276 -4.17 -19.43 13.40
N GLU A 277 -5.31 -20.05 13.78
CA GLU A 277 -5.84 -20.05 15.13
C GLU A 277 -4.92 -20.76 16.12
N ALA A 278 -4.33 -21.90 15.70
CA ALA A 278 -3.40 -22.65 16.54
C ALA A 278 -2.11 -21.85 16.81
N LEU A 279 -1.56 -21.17 15.80
CA LEU A 279 -0.39 -20.31 15.96
C LEU A 279 -0.65 -19.16 16.92
N ILE A 280 -1.77 -18.45 16.73
CA ILE A 280 -2.15 -17.33 17.59
C ILE A 280 -2.35 -17.82 19.03
N ARG A 281 -3.06 -18.92 19.25
CA ARG A 281 -3.29 -19.49 20.57
C ARG A 281 -1.98 -19.90 21.25
N THR A 282 -1.07 -20.56 20.55
CA THR A 282 0.22 -20.98 21.12
C THR A 282 1.11 -19.77 21.48
N ALA A 283 1.10 -18.72 20.64
CA ALA A 283 1.81 -17.48 20.97
C ALA A 283 1.18 -16.76 22.16
N ASP A 284 -0.15 -16.77 22.30
CA ASP A 284 -0.85 -16.18 23.45
C ASP A 284 -0.55 -16.94 24.76
N GLU A 285 -0.52 -18.27 24.72
CA GLU A 285 -0.09 -19.08 25.86
C GLU A 285 1.36 -18.77 26.30
N ALA A 286 2.25 -18.56 25.33
CA ALA A 286 3.63 -18.12 25.62
C ALA A 286 3.63 -16.70 26.22
N LEU A 287 2.84 -15.77 25.71
CA LEU A 287 2.68 -14.42 26.27
C LEU A 287 2.20 -14.46 27.72
N TYR A 288 1.22 -15.30 28.01
CA TYR A 288 0.73 -15.49 29.37
C TYR A 288 1.83 -16.00 30.31
N MET A 289 2.68 -16.92 29.85
CA MET A 289 3.87 -17.36 30.62
C MET A 289 4.85 -16.19 30.88
N ALA A 290 5.11 -15.35 29.87
CA ALA A 290 5.97 -14.16 30.02
C ALA A 290 5.42 -13.21 31.09
N LYS A 291 4.10 -12.93 31.05
CA LYS A 291 3.42 -12.07 32.03
C LYS A 291 3.48 -12.65 33.46
N LYS A 292 3.20 -13.95 33.61
CA LYS A 292 3.28 -14.64 34.93
C LYS A 292 4.70 -14.69 35.51
N SER A 293 5.69 -14.83 34.69
CA SER A 293 7.10 -14.93 35.13
C SER A 293 7.74 -13.58 35.50
N GLY A 294 7.00 -12.46 35.51
CA GLY A 294 7.47 -11.15 35.96
C GLY A 294 7.55 -10.10 34.84
N ARG A 295 6.89 -10.30 33.69
CA ARG A 295 6.80 -9.33 32.60
C ARG A 295 8.15 -8.92 32.00
N ASN A 296 8.16 -7.97 31.05
CA ASN A 296 9.34 -7.45 30.34
C ASN A 296 10.29 -8.56 29.89
N ARG A 297 9.75 -9.60 29.25
CA ARG A 297 10.49 -10.77 28.78
C ARG A 297 9.85 -11.42 27.57
N VAL A 298 10.62 -12.28 26.96
CA VAL A 298 10.16 -13.18 25.89
C VAL A 298 9.95 -14.56 26.53
N ALA A 299 8.82 -15.19 26.25
CA ALA A 299 8.60 -16.62 26.42
C ALA A 299 8.30 -17.25 25.06
N MET A 300 8.74 -18.48 24.89
CA MET A 300 8.51 -19.25 23.67
C MET A 300 7.77 -20.54 24.01
N ARG A 301 6.87 -20.93 23.11
CA ARG A 301 6.22 -22.22 23.13
C ARG A 301 6.25 -22.85 21.75
N THR A 302 6.73 -24.07 21.70
CA THR A 302 6.69 -24.89 20.49
C THR A 302 5.35 -25.63 20.40
N TYR A 303 4.99 -26.01 19.21
CA TYR A 303 3.77 -26.77 18.97
C TYR A 303 3.95 -28.21 19.44
N ASP A 304 3.02 -28.67 20.25
CA ASP A 304 2.91 -30.07 20.63
C ASP A 304 1.73 -30.69 19.84
N SER A 305 2.03 -31.45 18.79
CA SER A 305 1.04 -32.12 17.95
C SER A 305 0.16 -33.11 18.72
N ALA A 306 0.65 -33.62 19.85
CA ALA A 306 -0.09 -34.55 20.70
C ALA A 306 -1.25 -33.89 21.47
N ALA A 307 -1.27 -32.58 21.60
CA ALA A 307 -2.31 -31.84 22.35
C ALA A 307 -3.60 -31.58 21.54
N LEU A 308 -3.59 -31.76 20.23
CA LEU A 308 -4.78 -31.53 19.38
C LEU A 308 -5.71 -32.74 19.33
N ASP A 309 -5.20 -33.94 19.45
CA ASP A 309 -6.01 -35.17 19.43
C ASP A 309 -6.85 -35.34 20.74
N ALA A 310 -6.48 -34.65 21.82
CA ALA A 310 -7.18 -34.73 23.08
C ALA A 310 -8.42 -33.81 23.21
N SER A 311 -8.65 -32.87 22.27
CA SER A 311 -9.76 -31.92 22.32
C SER A 311 -10.89 -32.19 21.30
N THR A 312 -10.78 -33.25 20.52
CA THR A 312 -11.82 -33.72 19.56
C THR A 312 -12.42 -35.06 19.97
N GLU A 313 -12.99 -35.14 21.20
CA GLU A 313 -14.01 -36.16 21.42
C GLU A 313 -15.34 -35.63 20.83
N PRO A 314 -15.99 -36.36 19.90
CA PRO A 314 -17.29 -35.97 19.41
C PRO A 314 -18.29 -36.14 20.55
N ALA A 315 -18.96 -35.03 20.91
CA ALA A 315 -20.11 -35.08 21.80
C ALA A 315 -21.12 -36.10 21.27
N ALA A 316 -21.32 -37.17 22.02
CA ALA A 316 -22.31 -38.21 21.74
C ALA A 316 -23.69 -37.53 21.69
N VAL A 317 -24.29 -37.47 20.49
CA VAL A 317 -25.68 -37.07 20.29
C VAL A 317 -26.53 -38.22 20.82
N VAL A 318 -27.07 -38.05 22.03
CA VAL A 318 -28.18 -38.88 22.51
C VAL A 318 -29.43 -38.33 21.86
N VAL A 319 -29.97 -39.05 20.91
CA VAL A 319 -31.31 -38.82 20.35
C VAL A 319 -32.33 -39.57 21.26
N PRO A 320 -33.43 -38.91 21.67
CA PRO A 320 -34.48 -39.53 22.46
C PRO A 320 -35.32 -40.52 21.67
#